data_5c4dc4a6ee078e550e7850c338150064
#
_entry.id   5c4dc4a6ee078e550e7850c338150064
#
_cell.length_a   1.000
_cell.length_b   1.000
_cell.length_c   1.000
_cell.angle_alpha   90.00
_cell.angle_beta   90.00
_cell.angle_gamma   90.00
#
_symmetry.space_group_name_H-M   'P 1'
#
loop_
_entity.id
_entity.type
_entity.pdbx_description
1 polymer ?
#
loop_
_entity_poly.entity_id
_entity_poly.type
_entity_poly.pdbx_seq_one_letter_code
_entity_poly.pdbx_strand_id
1 'polypeptide(L)'
;MNNENATKTTATPYDDVHRTMLNDCPKLIIPVVNEMFHKRHSDNEQIQLLNNEFFVNRQNGEQVERITDTHFMIGSIRYHLECQSTADGTMMYRIFEYDSQIALQDSEVSENKLTVNFPNTAILYLRHNKNTPEQMQIELRVPGATCSYLVPVMKVQNKFTETARIN
;
A
#
# COMPACT_ATOMS: atom_id res chain seq x y z
N MET A 1 -9.22 -38.21 10.09
CA MET A 1 -9.04 -37.70 8.71
C MET A 1 -8.99 -36.19 8.80
N ASN A 2 -7.77 -35.67 8.80
CA ASN A 2 -7.49 -34.25 8.97
C ASN A 2 -7.56 -33.59 7.61
N ASN A 3 -8.46 -32.61 7.44
CA ASN A 3 -8.41 -31.70 6.32
C ASN A 3 -7.90 -30.34 6.82
N GLU A 4 -6.58 -30.19 6.77
CA GLU A 4 -5.92 -28.90 6.80
C GLU A 4 -6.07 -28.25 5.42
N ASN A 5 -7.10 -27.44 5.25
CA ASN A 5 -7.14 -26.45 4.18
C ASN A 5 -6.68 -25.09 4.73
N ALA A 6 -5.39 -24.98 4.97
CA ALA A 6 -4.75 -23.68 5.04
C ALA A 6 -4.80 -23.07 3.64
N THR A 7 -5.61 -22.03 3.47
CA THR A 7 -5.55 -21.16 2.28
C THR A 7 -4.19 -20.46 2.28
N LYS A 8 -3.21 -21.09 1.60
CA LYS A 8 -1.96 -20.43 1.24
C LYS A 8 -2.33 -19.23 0.38
N THR A 9 -2.14 -18.03 0.92
CA THR A 9 -1.99 -16.83 0.10
C THR A 9 -0.78 -17.07 -0.80
N THR A 10 -1.02 -17.34 -2.08
CA THR A 10 0.04 -17.51 -3.07
C THR A 10 0.61 -16.12 -3.36
N ALA A 11 1.62 -15.69 -2.55
CA ALA A 11 2.48 -14.59 -2.95
C ALA A 11 3.03 -14.94 -4.34
N THR A 12 2.92 -14.02 -5.28
CA THR A 12 3.49 -14.24 -6.60
C THR A 12 5.01 -14.06 -6.51
N PRO A 13 5.82 -14.70 -7.37
CA PRO A 13 7.27 -14.47 -7.39
C PRO A 13 7.66 -12.98 -7.51
N TYR A 14 6.77 -12.16 -8.06
CA TYR A 14 6.97 -10.70 -8.19
C TYR A 14 6.83 -9.97 -6.87
N ASP A 15 5.92 -10.41 -5.99
CA ASP A 15 5.73 -9.82 -4.67
C ASP A 15 6.98 -10.06 -3.79
N ASP A 16 7.56 -11.26 -3.88
CA ASP A 16 8.79 -11.60 -3.17
C ASP A 16 9.99 -10.78 -3.68
N VAL A 17 10.12 -10.61 -5.00
CA VAL A 17 11.20 -9.79 -5.59
C VAL A 17 11.06 -8.33 -5.18
N HIS A 18 9.85 -7.77 -5.22
CA HIS A 18 9.60 -6.39 -4.81
C HIS A 18 9.97 -6.17 -3.34
N ARG A 19 9.54 -7.05 -2.44
CA ARG A 19 9.90 -7.01 -1.01
C ARG A 19 11.40 -7.11 -0.78
N THR A 20 12.06 -8.06 -1.44
CA THR A 20 13.51 -8.26 -1.33
C THR A 20 14.25 -7.00 -1.80
N MET A 21 13.85 -6.44 -2.94
CA MET A 21 14.48 -5.23 -3.48
C MET A 21 14.33 -4.03 -2.53
N LEU A 22 13.18 -3.88 -1.89
CA LEU A 22 12.96 -2.79 -0.93
C LEU A 22 13.73 -2.98 0.38
N ASN A 23 13.90 -4.23 0.84
CA ASN A 23 14.71 -4.53 2.01
C ASN A 23 16.20 -4.29 1.75
N ASP A 24 16.69 -4.69 0.58
CA ASP A 24 18.11 -4.58 0.21
C ASP A 24 18.50 -3.18 -0.29
N CYS A 25 17.57 -2.50 -0.96
CA CYS A 25 17.81 -1.19 -1.58
C CYS A 25 16.65 -0.21 -1.33
N PRO A 26 16.33 0.14 -0.07
CA PRO A 26 15.15 0.96 0.25
C PRO A 26 15.15 2.32 -0.44
N LYS A 27 16.32 2.89 -0.75
CA LYS A 27 16.42 4.18 -1.44
C LYS A 27 15.81 4.21 -2.85
N LEU A 28 15.60 3.04 -3.48
CA LEU A 28 14.94 2.97 -4.79
C LEU A 28 13.46 3.38 -4.72
N ILE A 29 12.88 3.42 -3.52
CA ILE A 29 11.50 3.84 -3.32
C ILE A 29 11.31 5.36 -3.41
N ILE A 30 12.36 6.16 -3.12
CA ILE A 30 12.27 7.63 -3.10
C ILE A 30 11.80 8.20 -4.44
N PRO A 31 12.41 7.86 -5.59
CA PRO A 31 11.93 8.34 -6.89
C PRO A 31 10.47 7.96 -7.16
N VAL A 32 10.06 6.75 -6.77
CA VAL A 32 8.69 6.26 -6.93
C VAL A 32 7.71 7.11 -6.11
N VAL A 33 8.03 7.35 -4.85
CA VAL A 33 7.23 8.20 -3.94
C VAL A 33 7.15 9.63 -4.47
N ASN A 34 8.28 10.20 -4.88
CA ASN A 34 8.35 11.56 -5.41
C ASN A 34 7.42 11.72 -6.63
N GLU A 35 7.40 10.74 -7.51
CA GLU A 35 6.57 10.77 -8.68
C GLU A 35 5.08 10.57 -8.34
N MET A 36 4.75 9.55 -7.56
CA MET A 36 3.37 9.19 -7.26
C MET A 36 2.64 10.24 -6.42
N PHE A 37 3.34 10.86 -5.48
CA PHE A 37 2.75 11.81 -4.52
C PHE A 37 3.17 13.25 -4.77
N HIS A 38 3.86 13.54 -5.90
CA HIS A 38 4.36 14.87 -6.24
C HIS A 38 5.20 15.49 -5.11
N LYS A 39 6.02 14.66 -4.45
CA LYS A 39 6.93 15.06 -3.37
C LYS A 39 8.33 15.37 -3.94
N ARG A 40 9.20 15.90 -3.06
CA ARG A 40 10.59 16.21 -3.38
C ARG A 40 11.51 15.73 -2.27
N HIS A 41 11.36 14.45 -1.90
CA HIS A 41 12.29 13.82 -0.98
C HIS A 41 13.68 13.77 -1.61
N SER A 42 14.70 14.08 -0.80
CA SER A 42 16.10 13.95 -1.21
C SER A 42 16.50 12.46 -1.27
N ASP A 43 17.34 12.08 -2.24
CA ASP A 43 17.86 10.71 -2.35
C ASP A 43 18.63 10.24 -1.10
N ASN A 44 19.01 11.17 -0.22
CA ASN A 44 19.72 10.90 1.03
C ASN A 44 18.80 10.83 2.26
N GLU A 45 17.50 11.06 2.11
CA GLU A 45 16.59 10.93 3.24
C GLU A 45 16.56 9.50 3.78
N GLN A 46 16.44 9.38 5.09
CA GLN A 46 16.30 8.08 5.75
C GLN A 46 14.93 7.51 5.48
N ILE A 47 14.92 6.24 5.06
CA ILE A 47 13.72 5.43 4.96
C ILE A 47 13.70 4.50 6.15
N GLN A 48 12.60 4.52 6.88
CA GLN A 48 12.34 3.60 7.96
C GLN A 48 11.24 2.64 7.53
N LEU A 49 11.59 1.37 7.28
CA LEU A 49 10.61 0.32 7.07
C LEU A 49 9.85 0.07 8.37
N LEU A 50 8.55 -0.05 8.29
CA LEU A 50 7.66 -0.27 9.42
C LEU A 50 7.07 -1.68 9.36
N ASN A 51 6.43 -2.10 10.45
CA ASN A 51 5.72 -3.39 10.47
C ASN A 51 4.60 -3.38 9.42
N ASN A 52 4.57 -4.44 8.62
CA ASN A 52 3.58 -4.67 7.57
C ASN A 52 2.68 -5.88 7.84
N GLU A 53 2.81 -6.52 9.01
CA GLU A 53 1.98 -7.64 9.43
C GLU A 53 0.86 -7.13 10.35
N PHE A 54 -0.37 -7.45 10.00
CA PHE A 54 -1.56 -7.06 10.75
C PHE A 54 -2.44 -8.29 11.01
N PHE A 55 -3.03 -8.34 12.21
CA PHE A 55 -3.94 -9.41 12.57
C PHE A 55 -5.37 -8.87 12.62
N VAL A 56 -6.25 -9.42 11.80
CA VAL A 56 -7.67 -9.07 11.75
C VAL A 56 -8.48 -10.20 12.37
N ASN A 57 -9.24 -9.88 13.41
CA ASN A 57 -10.18 -10.83 14.01
C ASN A 57 -11.46 -10.88 13.17
N ARG A 58 -11.80 -12.03 12.64
CA ARG A 58 -13.10 -12.26 11.98
C ARG A 58 -14.20 -12.56 12.98
N GLN A 59 -15.44 -12.34 12.57
CA GLN A 59 -16.63 -12.60 13.42
C GLN A 59 -16.76 -14.05 13.91
N ASN A 60 -16.11 -14.99 13.25
CA ASN A 60 -16.07 -16.40 13.65
C ASN A 60 -14.97 -16.74 14.67
N GLY A 61 -14.22 -15.72 15.16
CA GLY A 61 -13.12 -15.89 16.12
C GLY A 61 -11.79 -16.29 15.49
N GLU A 62 -11.72 -16.45 14.17
CA GLU A 62 -10.45 -16.68 13.48
C GLU A 62 -9.63 -15.41 13.40
N GLN A 63 -8.34 -15.50 13.75
CA GLN A 63 -7.36 -14.48 13.43
C GLN A 63 -6.83 -14.72 12.02
N VAL A 64 -6.93 -13.71 11.18
CA VAL A 64 -6.34 -13.74 9.84
C VAL A 64 -5.20 -12.77 9.80
N GLU A 65 -4.00 -13.28 9.53
CA GLU A 65 -2.85 -12.46 9.25
C GLU A 65 -3.03 -11.73 7.92
N ARG A 66 -2.78 -10.42 7.92
CA ARG A 66 -2.75 -9.57 6.74
C ARG A 66 -1.36 -8.97 6.62
N ILE A 67 -0.75 -9.15 5.48
CA ILE A 67 0.56 -8.59 5.17
C ILE A 67 0.38 -7.57 4.06
N THR A 68 0.73 -6.31 4.34
CA THR A 68 0.82 -5.27 3.30
C THR A 68 2.12 -5.46 2.53
N ASP A 69 2.18 -4.96 1.29
CA ASP A 69 3.40 -5.10 0.51
C ASP A 69 4.53 -4.25 1.10
N THR A 70 4.28 -2.97 1.34
CA THR A 70 5.31 -2.08 1.89
C THR A 70 4.72 -0.95 2.70
N HIS A 71 5.12 -0.85 3.97
CA HIS A 71 4.77 0.21 4.89
C HIS A 71 6.05 0.85 5.44
N PHE A 72 6.21 2.17 5.30
CA PHE A 72 7.44 2.86 5.65
C PHE A 72 7.23 4.36 5.92
N MET A 73 8.25 4.99 6.48
CA MET A 73 8.33 6.44 6.63
C MET A 73 9.52 7.02 5.84
N ILE A 74 9.32 8.23 5.31
CA ILE A 74 10.38 9.12 4.86
C ILE A 74 10.24 10.41 5.68
N GLY A 75 11.21 10.70 6.52
CA GLY A 75 11.07 11.76 7.52
C GLY A 75 9.89 11.50 8.46
N SER A 76 8.94 12.43 8.52
CA SER A 76 7.70 12.29 9.32
C SER A 76 6.49 11.83 8.52
N ILE A 77 6.66 11.55 7.23
CA ILE A 77 5.55 11.20 6.34
C ILE A 77 5.47 9.70 6.20
N ARG A 78 4.28 9.15 6.40
CA ARG A 78 3.99 7.72 6.31
C ARG A 78 3.44 7.36 4.94
N TYR A 79 3.93 6.24 4.40
CA TYR A 79 3.57 5.72 3.10
C TYR A 79 3.19 4.24 3.18
N HIS A 80 2.20 3.87 2.37
CA HIS A 80 1.79 2.51 2.11
C HIS A 80 1.79 2.28 0.60
N LEU A 81 2.61 1.35 0.11
CA LEU A 81 2.66 0.97 -1.30
C LEU A 81 2.24 -0.48 -1.47
N GLU A 82 1.23 -0.68 -2.31
CA GLU A 82 0.79 -2.00 -2.77
C GLU A 82 1.36 -2.27 -4.17
N CYS A 83 2.07 -3.39 -4.33
CA CYS A 83 2.59 -3.83 -5.60
C CYS A 83 1.77 -5.02 -6.11
N GLN A 84 1.19 -4.88 -7.30
CA GLN A 84 0.33 -5.91 -7.87
C GLN A 84 0.78 -6.28 -9.27
N SER A 85 0.77 -7.58 -9.58
CA SER A 85 1.06 -8.06 -10.92
C SER A 85 0.00 -7.64 -11.92
N THR A 86 -1.28 -7.67 -11.51
CA THR A 86 -2.44 -7.29 -12.33
C THR A 86 -3.52 -6.66 -11.46
N ALA A 87 -4.37 -5.82 -12.08
CA ALA A 87 -5.53 -5.25 -11.38
C ALA A 87 -6.55 -6.34 -11.03
N ASP A 88 -7.02 -6.35 -9.78
CA ASP A 88 -8.14 -7.16 -9.31
C ASP A 88 -9.25 -6.29 -8.72
N GLY A 89 -10.48 -6.81 -8.66
CA GLY A 89 -11.65 -6.08 -8.16
C GLY A 89 -11.67 -5.89 -6.63
N THR A 90 -10.75 -6.49 -5.88
CA THR A 90 -10.73 -6.46 -4.41
C THR A 90 -9.73 -5.44 -3.85
N MET A 91 -8.90 -4.85 -4.71
CA MET A 91 -7.80 -3.96 -4.30
C MET A 91 -8.25 -2.80 -3.40
N MET A 92 -9.37 -2.15 -3.72
CA MET A 92 -9.88 -1.03 -2.92
C MET A 92 -10.27 -1.43 -1.50
N TYR A 93 -10.85 -2.63 -1.33
CA TYR A 93 -11.17 -3.17 0.00
C TYR A 93 -9.90 -3.45 0.79
N ARG A 94 -8.89 -4.06 0.16
CA ARG A 94 -7.61 -4.37 0.78
C ARG A 94 -6.89 -3.10 1.24
N ILE A 95 -6.82 -2.09 0.36
CA ILE A 95 -6.21 -0.80 0.69
C ILE A 95 -6.90 -0.18 1.90
N PHE A 96 -8.23 -0.09 1.89
CA PHE A 96 -8.94 0.51 3.01
C PHE A 96 -8.75 -0.27 4.31
N GLU A 97 -8.75 -1.61 4.25
CA GLU A 97 -8.47 -2.47 5.40
C GLU A 97 -7.07 -2.20 5.97
N TYR A 98 -6.05 -2.19 5.11
CA TYR A 98 -4.66 -1.94 5.53
C TYR A 98 -4.43 -0.52 6.02
N ASP A 99 -4.91 0.49 5.30
CA ASP A 99 -4.80 1.89 5.71
C ASP A 99 -5.46 2.13 7.07
N SER A 100 -6.60 1.49 7.33
CA SER A 100 -7.28 1.56 8.62
C SER A 100 -6.46 0.92 9.74
N GLN A 101 -5.82 -0.23 9.50
CA GLN A 101 -4.94 -0.87 10.47
C GLN A 101 -3.69 -0.02 10.76
N ILE A 102 -3.08 0.53 9.72
CA ILE A 102 -1.94 1.44 9.85
C ILE A 102 -2.33 2.68 10.64
N ALA A 103 -3.49 3.29 10.34
CA ALA A 103 -3.98 4.48 11.04
C ALA A 103 -4.29 4.23 12.51
N LEU A 104 -4.75 3.02 12.86
CA LEU A 104 -5.04 2.63 14.24
C LEU A 104 -3.78 2.37 15.07
N GLN A 105 -2.69 1.88 14.46
CA GLN A 105 -1.44 1.63 15.18
C GLN A 105 -0.85 2.90 15.83
N ASP A 106 -1.01 4.05 15.16
CA ASP A 106 -0.50 5.33 15.64
C ASP A 106 -1.63 6.29 16.01
N SER A 107 -2.77 5.76 16.38
CA SER A 107 -3.88 6.59 16.85
C SER A 107 -3.57 7.21 18.20
N GLU A 108 -4.02 8.43 18.37
CA GLU A 108 -3.87 9.19 19.61
C GLU A 108 -5.23 9.32 20.28
N VAL A 109 -5.29 8.96 21.56
CA VAL A 109 -6.49 9.18 22.40
C VAL A 109 -6.19 10.29 23.39
N SER A 110 -6.96 11.36 23.35
CA SER A 110 -6.90 12.46 24.29
C SER A 110 -8.30 12.80 24.78
N GLU A 111 -8.54 12.66 26.09
CA GLU A 111 -9.85 12.84 26.70
C GLU A 111 -10.95 12.02 26.00
N ASN A 112 -11.82 12.69 25.24
CA ASN A 112 -12.93 12.07 24.50
C ASN A 112 -12.71 12.09 22.98
N LYS A 113 -11.46 12.23 22.52
CA LYS A 113 -11.10 12.35 21.10
C LYS A 113 -10.13 11.25 20.71
N LEU A 114 -10.47 10.51 19.66
CA LEU A 114 -9.57 9.63 18.93
C LEU A 114 -9.13 10.35 17.65
N THR A 115 -7.82 10.48 17.46
CA THR A 115 -7.23 10.99 16.20
C THR A 115 -6.56 9.83 15.49
N VAL A 116 -6.92 9.61 14.22
CA VAL A 116 -6.32 8.60 13.33
C VAL A 116 -5.71 9.26 12.10
N ASN A 117 -4.50 8.86 11.74
CA ASN A 117 -3.77 9.44 10.62
C ASN A 117 -3.55 8.37 9.54
N PHE A 118 -4.30 8.47 8.44
CA PHE A 118 -4.15 7.55 7.30
C PHE A 118 -2.80 7.79 6.60
N PRO A 119 -2.15 6.72 6.09
CA PRO A 119 -0.93 6.86 5.31
C PRO A 119 -1.18 7.50 3.94
N ASN A 120 -0.11 7.93 3.28
CA ASN A 120 -0.16 8.23 1.84
C ASN A 120 -0.07 6.91 1.09
N THR A 121 -1.17 6.46 0.51
CA THR A 121 -1.28 5.13 -0.11
C THR A 121 -1.29 5.22 -1.62
N ALA A 122 -0.57 4.30 -2.28
CA ALA A 122 -0.51 4.19 -3.73
C ALA A 122 -0.38 2.74 -4.19
N ILE A 123 -0.70 2.49 -5.46
CA ILE A 123 -0.64 1.17 -6.08
C ILE A 123 0.36 1.17 -7.24
N LEU A 124 1.24 0.17 -7.25
CA LEU A 124 2.10 -0.17 -8.38
C LEU A 124 1.51 -1.35 -9.15
N TYR A 125 1.08 -1.14 -10.40
CA TYR A 125 0.76 -2.25 -11.30
C TYR A 125 1.95 -2.57 -12.20
N LEU A 126 2.47 -3.80 -12.07
CA LEU A 126 3.55 -4.30 -12.93
C LEU A 126 3.05 -4.55 -14.34
N ARG A 127 1.80 -5.00 -14.47
CA ARG A 127 1.09 -5.17 -15.75
C ARG A 127 -0.23 -4.41 -15.69
N HIS A 128 -0.61 -3.82 -16.78
CA HIS A 128 -1.85 -3.06 -16.88
C HIS A 128 -2.51 -3.29 -18.24
N ASN A 129 -3.76 -2.92 -18.33
CA ASN A 129 -4.53 -2.86 -19.57
C ASN A 129 -5.18 -1.48 -19.71
N LYS A 130 -5.92 -1.27 -20.80
CA LYS A 130 -6.60 0.00 -21.09
C LYS A 130 -7.63 0.43 -20.05
N ASN A 131 -8.10 -0.49 -19.21
CA ASN A 131 -9.11 -0.24 -18.18
C ASN A 131 -8.47 0.02 -16.80
N THR A 132 -7.15 -0.14 -16.66
CA THR A 132 -6.46 0.17 -15.41
C THR A 132 -6.50 1.68 -15.18
N PRO A 133 -7.10 2.18 -14.09
CA PRO A 133 -7.24 3.61 -13.83
C PRO A 133 -5.89 4.27 -13.54
N GLU A 134 -5.83 5.60 -13.64
CA GLU A 134 -4.68 6.41 -13.21
C GLU A 134 -4.71 6.71 -11.71
N GLN A 135 -5.90 6.65 -11.11
CA GLN A 135 -6.13 6.83 -9.69
C GLN A 135 -7.40 6.12 -9.28
N MET A 136 -7.47 5.78 -8.02
CA MET A 136 -8.68 5.29 -7.36
C MET A 136 -9.09 6.27 -6.26
N GLN A 137 -10.34 6.20 -5.81
CA GLN A 137 -10.87 7.05 -4.75
C GLN A 137 -11.57 6.20 -3.70
N ILE A 138 -11.26 6.46 -2.44
CA ILE A 138 -11.98 5.93 -1.29
C ILE A 138 -12.80 7.06 -0.68
N GLU A 139 -14.11 6.86 -0.59
CA GLU A 139 -15.05 7.80 0.02
C GLU A 139 -15.63 7.20 1.30
N LEU A 140 -15.52 7.94 2.39
CA LEU A 140 -16.04 7.58 3.70
C LEU A 140 -17.26 8.45 4.02
N ARG A 141 -18.40 7.81 4.19
CA ARG A 141 -19.65 8.48 4.60
C ARG A 141 -19.93 8.13 6.05
N VAL A 142 -19.81 9.12 6.91
CA VAL A 142 -20.12 8.98 8.34
C VAL A 142 -21.28 9.89 8.72
N PRO A 143 -21.99 9.65 9.83
CA PRO A 143 -23.04 10.56 10.29
C PRO A 143 -22.53 11.99 10.43
N GLY A 144 -23.10 12.90 9.63
CA GLY A 144 -22.77 14.33 9.65
C GLY A 144 -21.55 14.75 8.81
N ALA A 145 -20.85 13.82 8.13
CA ALA A 145 -19.71 14.16 7.28
C ALA A 145 -19.47 13.16 6.14
N THR A 146 -18.83 13.66 5.10
CA THR A 146 -18.24 12.82 4.05
C THR A 146 -16.81 13.30 3.82
N CYS A 147 -15.86 12.38 3.77
CA CYS A 147 -14.50 12.67 3.36
C CYS A 147 -14.04 11.66 2.31
N SER A 148 -13.06 12.02 1.50
CA SER A 148 -12.49 11.12 0.53
C SER A 148 -11.00 11.37 0.37
N TYR A 149 -10.27 10.32 -0.05
CA TYR A 149 -8.88 10.43 -0.44
C TYR A 149 -8.61 9.67 -1.74
N LEU A 150 -7.61 10.14 -2.46
CA LEU A 150 -7.20 9.57 -3.73
C LEU A 150 -6.03 8.61 -3.50
N VAL A 151 -6.06 7.49 -4.22
CA VAL A 151 -5.00 6.49 -4.26
C VAL A 151 -4.40 6.52 -5.67
N PRO A 152 -3.22 7.14 -5.85
CA PRO A 152 -2.53 7.18 -7.14
C PRO A 152 -2.18 5.76 -7.62
N VAL A 153 -2.17 5.57 -8.93
CA VAL A 153 -1.80 4.32 -9.59
C VAL A 153 -0.63 4.55 -10.53
N MET A 154 0.47 3.83 -10.31
CA MET A 154 1.61 3.80 -11.22
C MET A 154 1.57 2.53 -12.07
N LYS A 155 1.75 2.70 -13.39
CA LYS A 155 1.81 1.62 -14.39
C LYS A 155 3.25 1.44 -14.84
N VAL A 156 3.92 0.43 -14.29
CA VAL A 156 5.38 0.24 -14.47
C VAL A 156 5.74 -0.11 -15.92
N GLN A 157 4.93 -0.92 -16.59
CA GLN A 157 5.24 -1.42 -17.94
C GLN A 157 5.42 -0.32 -19.00
N ASN A 158 4.74 0.83 -18.88
CA ASN A 158 4.85 1.93 -19.86
C ASN A 158 6.17 2.70 -19.75
N LYS A 159 6.74 2.80 -18.55
CA LYS A 159 7.94 3.63 -18.33
C LYS A 159 9.21 3.00 -18.92
N PHE A 160 9.32 1.69 -18.92
CA PHE A 160 10.46 1.01 -19.52
C PHE A 160 10.45 1.04 -21.04
N THR A 161 9.27 1.15 -21.68
CA THR A 161 9.13 1.25 -23.15
C THR A 161 9.44 2.66 -23.66
N GLU A 162 9.19 3.70 -22.92
CA GLU A 162 9.54 5.08 -23.31
C GLU A 162 11.05 5.33 -23.21
N THR A 163 11.70 4.86 -22.14
CA THR A 163 13.15 5.00 -21.97
C THR A 163 13.95 4.22 -23.03
N ALA A 164 13.43 3.08 -23.48
CA ALA A 164 14.06 2.26 -24.53
C ALA A 164 13.92 2.83 -25.96
N ARG A 165 13.08 3.86 -26.17
CA ARG A 165 12.89 4.52 -27.48
C ARG A 165 13.74 5.79 -27.66
N ILE A 166 14.48 6.20 -26.63
CA ILE A 166 15.30 7.44 -26.63
C ILE A 166 16.80 7.14 -26.86
N ASN A 167 17.21 5.88 -26.97
CA ASN A 167 18.60 5.46 -27.27
C ASN A 167 18.75 4.91 -28.67
#